data_cd656397d17544f92872f7a5dffbb679
#
_entry.id   cd656397d17544f92872f7a5dffbb679
#
_cell.length_a   1.000
_cell.length_b   1.000
_cell.length_c   1.000
_cell.angle_alpha   90.00
_cell.angle_beta   90.00
_cell.angle_gamma   90.00
#
_symmetry.space_group_name_H-M   'P 1'
#
loop_
_entity.id
_entity.type
_entity.pdbx_description
1 polymer ?
#
loop_
_entity_poly.entity_id
_entity_poly.type
_entity_poly.pdbx_seq_one_letter_code
_entity_poly.pdbx_strand_id
1 'polypeptide(L)'
;MQKLAHGAFLAVIGLAVIGLALRAQVPPAQAQDAAAFFKGRTVNMEIGYSAGGGYDVYARTIARFLGKHIPGAPTVLPKNMPGAGSLRLANWLYTAAPKDGTEIGTIGRGIAFDPMLGNRNAQFDAAKFTWLGSATDEVSVCVAWQGSGITTFDDLYSKPMTVGGTGGGADTDVFPQILNSVLGTKMKVIAGYPGGNDVNLAMERGEVQGRCGWSWSSVLSTHKDWIAQKKIVVLVQLALSKHPDLPDVPLVTDLAKTNEQRQILKLIFARQVMGRPYLAPPGVPKDRADTLRQAFLDTMQDKEFLAEADTAQLEIKPVTGPDIEKLVREVYQTPADIAAKAAAVLNPK
;
A
#
# COMPACT_ATOMS: atom_id res chain seq x y z
N MET A 1 41.59 -6.70 71.45
CA MET A 1 40.11 -6.71 71.34
C MET A 1 39.73 -6.55 69.90
N GLN A 2 39.51 -7.66 69.31
CA GLN A 2 38.35 -8.21 68.65
C GLN A 2 37.34 -7.17 68.06
N LYS A 3 37.13 -7.15 66.76
CA LYS A 3 35.93 -7.70 66.11
C LYS A 3 36.01 -7.68 64.60
N LEU A 4 35.74 -8.84 64.01
CA LEU A 4 35.46 -9.14 62.64
C LEU A 4 34.26 -8.35 62.07
N ALA A 5 34.30 -7.97 60.81
CA ALA A 5 33.10 -7.73 60.02
C ALA A 5 33.32 -8.25 58.60
N HIS A 6 32.40 -9.10 58.15
CA HIS A 6 32.36 -9.87 56.92
C HIS A 6 32.05 -9.00 55.71
N GLY A 7 32.78 -9.22 54.62
CA GLY A 7 32.47 -8.68 53.31
C GLY A 7 31.35 -9.51 52.65
N ALA A 8 30.32 -8.84 52.15
CA ALA A 8 29.31 -9.43 51.31
C ALA A 8 29.65 -9.20 49.82
N PHE A 9 29.94 -10.25 49.11
CA PHE A 9 30.06 -10.25 47.65
C PHE A 9 28.67 -10.18 47.04
N LEU A 10 28.33 -9.09 46.37
CA LEU A 10 27.15 -8.96 45.55
C LEU A 10 27.50 -9.44 44.12
N ALA A 11 27.04 -10.65 43.77
CA ALA A 11 27.05 -11.17 42.43
C ALA A 11 25.93 -10.50 41.62
N VAL A 12 26.29 -9.67 40.63
CA VAL A 12 25.35 -9.14 39.63
C VAL A 12 25.10 -10.22 38.59
N ILE A 13 23.93 -10.88 38.67
CA ILE A 13 23.43 -11.80 37.65
C ILE A 13 22.86 -10.93 36.54
N GLY A 14 23.60 -10.87 35.40
CA GLY A 14 23.12 -10.29 34.15
C GLY A 14 22.04 -11.18 33.56
N LEU A 15 20.76 -10.73 33.59
CA LEU A 15 19.69 -11.34 32.79
C LEU A 15 19.91 -10.98 31.32
N ALA A 16 20.46 -11.92 30.56
CA ALA A 16 20.39 -11.88 29.11
C ALA A 16 18.94 -12.23 28.69
N VAL A 17 18.18 -11.22 28.32
CA VAL A 17 16.85 -11.39 27.68
C VAL A 17 17.11 -11.88 26.27
N ILE A 18 17.10 -13.21 26.07
CA ILE A 18 17.05 -13.84 24.77
C ILE A 18 15.61 -13.65 24.26
N GLY A 19 15.41 -12.67 23.40
CA GLY A 19 14.18 -12.51 22.63
C GLY A 19 13.97 -13.71 21.72
N LEU A 20 13.28 -14.74 22.18
CA LEU A 20 12.76 -15.82 21.35
C LEU A 20 11.64 -15.24 20.50
N ALA A 21 11.93 -14.95 19.22
CA ALA A 21 10.89 -14.73 18.24
C ALA A 21 10.03 -16.01 18.18
N LEU A 22 8.82 -15.96 18.73
CA LEU A 22 7.81 -17.00 18.53
C LEU A 22 7.50 -17.06 17.03
N ARG A 23 8.20 -17.93 16.30
CA ARG A 23 7.72 -18.39 15.01
C ARG A 23 6.45 -19.17 15.31
N ALA A 24 5.30 -18.67 14.89
CA ALA A 24 4.06 -19.42 14.89
C ALA A 24 4.26 -20.61 13.93
N GLN A 25 4.73 -21.74 14.45
CA GLN A 25 4.86 -22.97 13.67
C GLN A 25 3.45 -23.49 13.42
N VAL A 26 3.04 -23.54 12.16
CA VAL A 26 1.83 -24.27 11.74
C VAL A 26 1.98 -25.71 12.22
N PRO A 27 1.00 -26.28 12.94
CA PRO A 27 1.06 -27.67 13.38
C PRO A 27 1.30 -28.61 12.20
N PRO A 28 2.10 -29.66 12.32
CA PRO A 28 2.53 -30.52 11.20
C PRO A 28 1.38 -31.13 10.39
N ALA A 29 0.24 -31.42 11.00
CA ALA A 29 -0.96 -31.93 10.29
C ALA A 29 -1.59 -30.87 9.35
N GLN A 30 -1.68 -29.63 9.76
CA GLN A 30 -2.22 -28.52 8.94
C GLN A 30 -1.30 -28.19 7.75
N ALA A 31 0.01 -28.27 7.93
CA ALA A 31 0.97 -28.08 6.85
C ALA A 31 0.87 -29.21 5.80
N GLN A 32 0.58 -30.42 6.21
CA GLN A 32 0.41 -31.57 5.31
C GLN A 32 -0.88 -31.46 4.49
N ASP A 33 -1.99 -30.98 5.07
CA ASP A 33 -3.26 -30.75 4.37
C ASP A 33 -3.11 -29.60 3.36
N ALA A 34 -2.45 -28.51 3.73
CA ALA A 34 -2.18 -27.40 2.82
C ALA A 34 -1.28 -27.83 1.64
N ALA A 35 -0.22 -28.61 1.88
CA ALA A 35 0.65 -29.13 0.82
C ALA A 35 -0.11 -30.01 -0.17
N ALA A 36 -0.98 -30.92 0.32
CA ALA A 36 -1.81 -31.77 -0.51
C ALA A 36 -2.81 -30.93 -1.34
N PHE A 37 -3.38 -29.88 -0.74
CA PHE A 37 -4.31 -29.00 -1.44
C PHE A 37 -3.63 -28.22 -2.57
N PHE A 38 -2.49 -27.58 -2.31
CA PHE A 38 -1.85 -26.71 -3.31
C PHE A 38 -1.07 -27.46 -4.39
N LYS A 39 -0.72 -28.73 -4.17
CA LYS A 39 0.06 -29.54 -5.12
C LYS A 39 -0.64 -29.64 -6.48
N GLY A 40 0.07 -29.21 -7.53
CA GLY A 40 -0.41 -29.24 -8.90
C GLY A 40 -1.52 -28.21 -9.23
N ARG A 41 -1.83 -27.31 -8.30
CA ARG A 41 -2.80 -26.23 -8.52
C ARG A 41 -2.13 -24.95 -9.01
N THR A 42 -2.96 -24.04 -9.49
CA THR A 42 -2.58 -22.66 -9.78
C THR A 42 -3.21 -21.75 -8.74
N VAL A 43 -2.43 -20.84 -8.18
CA VAL A 43 -2.90 -19.71 -7.41
C VAL A 43 -2.92 -18.50 -8.33
N ASN A 44 -4.09 -17.93 -8.60
CA ASN A 44 -4.23 -16.72 -9.39
C ASN A 44 -3.93 -15.51 -8.50
N MET A 45 -3.06 -14.60 -8.98
CA MET A 45 -2.77 -13.33 -8.34
C MET A 45 -3.38 -12.21 -9.18
N GLU A 46 -4.56 -11.75 -8.77
CA GLU A 46 -5.29 -10.71 -9.47
C GLU A 46 -4.74 -9.32 -9.15
N ILE A 47 -4.51 -8.49 -10.16
CA ILE A 47 -3.89 -7.16 -10.04
C ILE A 47 -4.92 -6.10 -10.43
N GLY A 48 -5.30 -5.21 -9.51
CA GLY A 48 -6.37 -4.23 -9.69
C GLY A 48 -6.07 -3.07 -10.65
N TYR A 49 -4.94 -3.11 -11.35
CA TYR A 49 -4.48 -2.09 -12.29
C TYR A 49 -3.98 -2.71 -13.60
N SER A 50 -3.80 -1.86 -14.63
CA SER A 50 -3.22 -2.28 -15.91
C SER A 50 -1.76 -2.72 -15.79
N ALA A 51 -1.30 -3.47 -16.78
CA ALA A 51 0.08 -3.95 -16.85
C ALA A 51 1.11 -2.80 -16.96
N GLY A 52 2.30 -3.00 -16.40
CA GLY A 52 3.45 -2.08 -16.46
C GLY A 52 3.46 -0.98 -15.40
N GLY A 53 2.39 -0.82 -14.60
CA GLY A 53 2.39 0.10 -13.46
C GLY A 53 3.02 -0.52 -12.21
N GLY A 54 3.30 0.29 -11.18
CA GLY A 54 3.99 -0.18 -9.96
C GLY A 54 3.32 -1.37 -9.28
N TYR A 55 1.99 -1.42 -9.18
CA TYR A 55 1.28 -2.59 -8.63
C TYR A 55 1.53 -3.85 -9.47
N ASP A 56 1.55 -3.74 -10.79
CA ASP A 56 1.80 -4.86 -11.69
C ASP A 56 3.25 -5.36 -11.58
N VAL A 57 4.22 -4.45 -11.54
CA VAL A 57 5.64 -4.79 -11.40
C VAL A 57 5.89 -5.54 -10.08
N TYR A 58 5.42 -5.00 -8.94
CA TYR A 58 5.52 -5.67 -7.65
C TYR A 58 4.86 -7.05 -7.65
N ALA A 59 3.63 -7.15 -8.15
CA ALA A 59 2.87 -8.40 -8.15
C ALA A 59 3.54 -9.48 -9.00
N ARG A 60 4.05 -9.13 -10.18
CA ARG A 60 4.75 -10.08 -11.06
C ARG A 60 6.09 -10.52 -10.48
N THR A 61 6.82 -9.62 -9.83
CA THR A 61 8.07 -10.00 -9.15
C THR A 61 7.77 -10.94 -8.00
N ILE A 62 6.81 -10.64 -7.12
CA ILE A 62 6.40 -11.52 -6.02
C ILE A 62 5.89 -12.86 -6.53
N ALA A 63 5.06 -12.89 -7.59
CA ALA A 63 4.48 -14.11 -8.14
C ALA A 63 5.53 -15.14 -8.58
N ARG A 64 6.70 -14.71 -9.05
CA ARG A 64 7.80 -15.61 -9.45
C ARG A 64 8.40 -16.40 -8.29
N PHE A 65 8.32 -15.84 -7.07
CA PHE A 65 8.93 -16.43 -5.89
C PHE A 65 7.91 -17.02 -4.91
N LEU A 66 6.70 -16.49 -4.85
CA LEU A 66 5.69 -16.87 -3.86
C LEU A 66 5.37 -18.36 -3.89
N GLY A 67 5.28 -18.95 -5.10
CA GLY A 67 4.91 -20.36 -5.26
C GLY A 67 5.87 -21.34 -4.56
N LYS A 68 7.17 -21.04 -4.51
CA LYS A 68 8.17 -21.89 -3.85
C LYS A 68 8.03 -21.91 -2.32
N HIS A 69 7.40 -20.89 -1.74
CA HIS A 69 7.16 -20.77 -0.30
C HIS A 69 5.78 -21.33 0.11
N ILE A 70 4.89 -21.62 -0.84
CA ILE A 70 3.63 -22.30 -0.55
C ILE A 70 3.88 -23.81 -0.56
N PRO A 71 3.57 -24.55 0.54
CA PRO A 71 3.65 -26.00 0.55
C PRO A 71 2.89 -26.62 -0.62
N GLY A 72 3.52 -27.57 -1.34
CA GLY A 72 2.97 -28.11 -2.59
C GLY A 72 3.44 -27.38 -3.86
N ALA A 73 4.16 -26.27 -3.71
CA ALA A 73 4.77 -25.49 -4.78
C ALA A 73 3.84 -25.22 -5.98
N PRO A 74 2.66 -24.60 -5.78
CA PRO A 74 1.75 -24.27 -6.87
C PRO A 74 2.35 -23.22 -7.81
N THR A 75 1.88 -23.21 -9.05
CA THR A 75 2.15 -22.09 -9.94
C THR A 75 1.38 -20.85 -9.49
N VAL A 76 2.05 -19.71 -9.34
CA VAL A 76 1.39 -18.41 -9.09
C VAL A 76 1.27 -17.65 -10.41
N LEU A 77 0.02 -17.38 -10.84
CA LEU A 77 -0.27 -16.77 -12.14
C LEU A 77 -0.80 -15.34 -11.99
N PRO A 78 0.00 -14.30 -12.29
CA PRO A 78 -0.46 -12.91 -12.22
C PRO A 78 -1.37 -12.55 -13.40
N LYS A 79 -2.54 -11.92 -13.10
CA LYS A 79 -3.54 -11.46 -14.07
C LYS A 79 -3.99 -10.05 -13.73
N ASN A 80 -4.28 -9.23 -14.73
CA ASN A 80 -4.77 -7.87 -14.52
C ASN A 80 -6.30 -7.81 -14.58
N MET A 81 -6.92 -7.19 -13.56
CA MET A 81 -8.35 -6.89 -13.48
C MET A 81 -8.53 -5.40 -13.12
N PRO A 82 -8.18 -4.48 -14.01
CA PRO A 82 -8.31 -3.05 -13.75
C PRO A 82 -9.77 -2.60 -13.70
N GLY A 83 -10.00 -1.45 -13.07
CA GLY A 83 -11.30 -0.76 -13.07
C GLY A 83 -11.58 -0.05 -11.76
N ALA A 84 -12.07 1.19 -11.88
CA ALA A 84 -12.45 2.07 -10.78
C ALA A 84 -11.39 2.12 -9.65
N GLY A 85 -10.11 2.32 -10.03
CA GLY A 85 -9.01 2.39 -9.04
C GLY A 85 -8.78 1.10 -8.26
N SER A 86 -9.08 -0.07 -8.85
CA SER A 86 -9.10 -1.42 -8.28
C SER A 86 -10.35 -1.80 -7.45
N LEU A 87 -11.35 -0.92 -7.35
CA LEU A 87 -12.61 -1.22 -6.67
C LEU A 87 -13.32 -2.43 -7.29
N ARG A 88 -13.24 -2.59 -8.62
CA ARG A 88 -13.75 -3.76 -9.33
C ARG A 88 -13.17 -5.06 -8.79
N LEU A 89 -11.85 -5.12 -8.63
CA LEU A 89 -11.18 -6.30 -8.08
C LEU A 89 -11.57 -6.55 -6.62
N ALA A 90 -11.60 -5.50 -5.78
CA ALA A 90 -12.00 -5.63 -4.38
C ALA A 90 -13.41 -6.20 -4.22
N ASN A 91 -14.38 -5.67 -5.00
CA ASN A 91 -15.76 -6.19 -5.01
C ASN A 91 -15.80 -7.65 -5.47
N TRP A 92 -15.07 -8.00 -6.55
CA TRP A 92 -15.02 -9.38 -7.07
C TRP A 92 -14.41 -10.35 -6.06
N LEU A 93 -13.28 -10.00 -5.44
CA LEU A 93 -12.64 -10.82 -4.41
C LEU A 93 -13.59 -11.08 -3.22
N TYR A 94 -14.39 -10.08 -2.85
CA TYR A 94 -15.30 -10.22 -1.72
C TYR A 94 -16.53 -11.05 -2.04
N THR A 95 -17.14 -10.84 -3.23
CA THR A 95 -18.48 -11.36 -3.55
C THR A 95 -18.47 -12.64 -4.37
N ALA A 96 -17.51 -12.80 -5.30
CA ALA A 96 -17.57 -13.80 -6.35
C ALA A 96 -16.35 -14.71 -6.47
N ALA A 97 -15.19 -14.31 -5.96
CA ALA A 97 -13.97 -15.11 -6.07
C ALA A 97 -14.08 -16.43 -5.27
N PRO A 98 -13.46 -17.52 -5.75
CA PRO A 98 -13.29 -18.75 -4.97
C PRO A 98 -12.66 -18.47 -3.60
N LYS A 99 -13.23 -19.09 -2.55
CA LYS A 99 -12.81 -18.87 -1.15
C LYS A 99 -11.96 -20.03 -0.62
N ASP A 100 -11.31 -20.74 -1.50
CA ASP A 100 -10.55 -21.94 -1.17
C ASP A 100 -9.03 -21.71 -1.02
N GLY A 101 -8.56 -20.49 -1.26
CA GLY A 101 -7.15 -20.11 -1.19
C GLY A 101 -6.43 -20.12 -2.55
N THR A 102 -7.13 -20.45 -3.65
CA THR A 102 -6.56 -20.38 -5.02
C THR A 102 -6.63 -19.00 -5.65
N GLU A 103 -7.32 -18.05 -5.03
CA GLU A 103 -7.42 -16.66 -5.48
C GLU A 103 -6.81 -15.72 -4.43
N ILE A 104 -5.88 -14.89 -4.86
CA ILE A 104 -5.33 -13.76 -4.09
C ILE A 104 -5.34 -12.52 -4.96
N GLY A 105 -5.18 -11.36 -4.37
CA GLY A 105 -5.13 -10.13 -5.15
C GLY A 105 -4.28 -9.04 -4.52
N THR A 106 -3.99 -8.02 -5.33
CA THR A 106 -3.45 -6.75 -4.87
C THR A 106 -4.34 -5.62 -5.34
N ILE A 107 -4.83 -4.83 -4.39
CA ILE A 107 -5.73 -3.69 -4.60
C ILE A 107 -5.05 -2.37 -4.23
N GLY A 108 -5.60 -1.25 -4.67
CA GLY A 108 -5.18 0.06 -4.23
C GLY A 108 -5.30 0.19 -2.70
N ARG A 109 -4.26 0.66 -2.04
CA ARG A 109 -4.20 0.76 -0.57
C ARG A 109 -5.37 1.56 0.04
N GLY A 110 -5.90 2.55 -0.68
CA GLY A 110 -7.02 3.37 -0.24
C GLY A 110 -8.37 2.66 -0.28
N ILE A 111 -8.51 1.65 -1.14
CA ILE A 111 -9.78 0.95 -1.38
C ILE A 111 -10.33 0.32 -0.10
N ALA A 112 -9.47 -0.17 0.81
CA ALA A 112 -9.91 -0.69 2.10
C ALA A 112 -10.73 0.31 2.94
N PHE A 113 -10.56 1.62 2.71
CA PHE A 113 -11.23 2.68 3.46
C PHE A 113 -12.46 3.26 2.73
N ASP A 114 -12.71 2.86 1.51
CA ASP A 114 -13.82 3.33 0.68
C ASP A 114 -15.21 3.22 1.33
N PRO A 115 -15.58 2.09 1.98
CA PRO A 115 -16.88 1.99 2.65
C PRO A 115 -17.04 3.05 3.75
N MET A 116 -16.00 3.28 4.56
CA MET A 116 -16.01 4.28 5.64
C MET A 116 -16.04 5.72 5.09
N LEU A 117 -15.42 5.95 3.94
CA LEU A 117 -15.39 7.26 3.27
C LEU A 117 -16.62 7.51 2.38
N GLY A 118 -17.66 6.66 2.49
CA GLY A 118 -18.96 6.87 1.86
C GLY A 118 -19.05 6.48 0.39
N ASN A 119 -18.10 5.71 -0.13
CA ASN A 119 -18.18 5.15 -1.48
C ASN A 119 -19.24 4.04 -1.53
N ARG A 120 -20.45 4.37 -2.03
CA ARG A 120 -21.58 3.43 -2.12
C ARG A 120 -21.36 2.28 -3.11
N ASN A 121 -20.36 2.36 -3.97
CA ASN A 121 -20.01 1.30 -4.91
C ASN A 121 -19.07 0.24 -4.28
N ALA A 122 -18.58 0.46 -3.07
CA ALA A 122 -17.80 -0.52 -2.31
C ALA A 122 -18.74 -1.57 -1.70
N GLN A 123 -18.73 -2.78 -2.26
CA GLN A 123 -19.62 -3.91 -1.88
C GLN A 123 -18.87 -4.91 -1.00
N PHE A 124 -18.07 -4.45 -0.06
CA PHE A 124 -17.26 -5.29 0.81
C PHE A 124 -17.12 -4.67 2.20
N ASP A 125 -16.76 -5.51 3.15
CA ASP A 125 -16.28 -5.14 4.48
C ASP A 125 -14.78 -5.44 4.54
N ALA A 126 -13.96 -4.40 4.59
CA ALA A 126 -12.50 -4.55 4.53
C ALA A 126 -11.92 -5.32 5.73
N ALA A 127 -12.63 -5.34 6.87
CA ALA A 127 -12.23 -6.11 8.05
C ALA A 127 -12.41 -7.63 7.89
N LYS A 128 -13.15 -8.07 6.86
CA LYS A 128 -13.42 -9.49 6.60
C LYS A 128 -12.50 -10.12 5.56
N PHE A 129 -11.74 -9.34 4.81
CA PHE A 129 -10.74 -9.90 3.92
C PHE A 129 -9.65 -10.66 4.69
N THR A 130 -9.09 -11.66 4.06
CA THR A 130 -7.90 -12.35 4.55
C THR A 130 -6.66 -11.56 4.08
N TRP A 131 -6.19 -10.63 4.90
CA TRP A 131 -4.98 -9.87 4.58
C TRP A 131 -3.74 -10.76 4.70
N LEU A 132 -2.93 -10.82 3.65
CA LEU A 132 -1.68 -11.60 3.61
C LEU A 132 -0.51 -10.77 4.11
N GLY A 133 -0.46 -9.51 3.73
CA GLY A 133 0.57 -8.55 4.07
C GLY A 133 0.64 -7.41 3.08
N SER A 134 1.61 -6.52 3.27
CA SER A 134 2.02 -5.52 2.29
C SER A 134 3.51 -5.66 2.01
N ALA A 135 3.94 -5.51 0.76
CA ALA A 135 5.35 -5.62 0.40
C ALA A 135 6.19 -4.44 0.93
N THR A 136 5.57 -3.29 1.14
CA THR A 136 6.21 -2.09 1.71
C THR A 136 5.17 -1.18 2.36
N ASP A 137 5.59 -0.28 3.25
CA ASP A 137 4.92 1.00 3.47
C ASP A 137 5.24 1.93 2.28
N GLU A 138 4.65 3.13 2.19
CA GLU A 138 4.84 3.93 0.99
C GLU A 138 4.82 5.42 1.27
N VAL A 139 5.59 6.17 0.50
CA VAL A 139 5.43 7.61 0.33
C VAL A 139 4.94 7.86 -1.09
N SER A 140 3.79 8.50 -1.24
CA SER A 140 3.34 8.98 -2.55
C SER A 140 3.79 10.42 -2.79
N VAL A 141 3.83 10.81 -4.06
CA VAL A 141 4.15 12.18 -4.47
C VAL A 141 3.08 12.75 -5.41
N CYS A 142 2.93 14.08 -5.40
CA CYS A 142 2.38 14.79 -6.53
C CYS A 142 3.52 15.32 -7.38
N VAL A 143 3.44 15.13 -8.68
CA VAL A 143 4.42 15.62 -9.65
C VAL A 143 3.75 16.46 -10.71
N ALA A 144 4.48 17.47 -11.20
CA ALA A 144 4.12 18.24 -12.36
C ALA A 144 5.07 17.90 -13.53
N TRP A 145 4.52 17.82 -14.75
CA TRP A 145 5.31 17.62 -15.96
C TRP A 145 6.07 18.88 -16.32
N GLN A 146 7.27 18.75 -16.87
CA GLN A 146 8.05 19.88 -17.39
C GLN A 146 7.20 20.67 -18.40
N GLY A 147 7.27 22.01 -18.33
CA GLY A 147 6.46 22.86 -19.20
C GLY A 147 5.00 23.06 -18.77
N SER A 148 4.52 22.44 -17.69
CA SER A 148 3.18 22.68 -17.14
C SER A 148 2.99 24.09 -16.55
N GLY A 149 4.08 24.81 -16.26
CA GLY A 149 4.05 26.09 -15.56
C GLY A 149 3.89 25.96 -14.03
N ILE A 150 3.88 24.74 -13.51
CA ILE A 150 3.85 24.41 -12.08
C ILE A 150 5.25 23.91 -11.67
N THR A 151 5.90 24.61 -10.77
CA THR A 151 7.27 24.33 -10.35
C THR A 151 7.45 24.15 -8.85
N THR A 152 6.44 24.60 -8.08
CA THR A 152 6.40 24.47 -6.62
C THR A 152 5.01 24.03 -6.16
N PHE A 153 4.89 23.55 -4.92
CA PHE A 153 3.59 23.29 -4.33
C PHE A 153 2.72 24.56 -4.23
N ASP A 154 3.34 25.70 -3.95
CA ASP A 154 2.63 26.98 -3.80
C ASP A 154 1.96 27.45 -5.09
N ASP A 155 2.47 27.07 -6.26
CA ASP A 155 1.82 27.33 -7.54
C ASP A 155 0.39 26.75 -7.57
N LEU A 156 0.15 25.62 -6.89
CA LEU A 156 -1.15 24.95 -6.86
C LEU A 156 -2.25 25.76 -6.14
N TYR A 157 -1.89 26.74 -5.31
CA TYR A 157 -2.87 27.64 -4.68
C TYR A 157 -3.44 28.66 -5.67
N SER A 158 -2.68 29.04 -6.67
CA SER A 158 -3.04 30.10 -7.62
C SER A 158 -3.35 29.58 -9.03
N LYS A 159 -2.61 28.57 -9.50
CA LYS A 159 -2.69 28.04 -10.85
C LYS A 159 -3.44 26.71 -10.89
N PRO A 160 -4.38 26.51 -11.81
CA PRO A 160 -4.99 25.19 -12.02
C PRO A 160 -3.97 24.22 -12.62
N MET A 161 -4.03 22.93 -12.22
CA MET A 161 -3.23 21.83 -12.78
C MET A 161 -4.13 20.63 -13.08
N THR A 162 -4.12 20.15 -14.32
CA THR A 162 -4.80 18.88 -14.66
C THR A 162 -3.94 17.71 -14.26
N VAL A 163 -4.54 16.72 -13.56
CA VAL A 163 -3.86 15.49 -13.13
C VAL A 163 -4.66 14.26 -13.57
N GLY A 164 -3.96 13.20 -13.97
CA GLY A 164 -4.62 11.94 -14.35
C GLY A 164 -5.04 11.11 -13.15
N GLY A 165 -6.26 10.54 -13.21
CA GLY A 165 -6.86 9.70 -12.18
C GLY A 165 -7.28 8.33 -12.69
N THR A 166 -7.18 7.30 -11.82
CA THR A 166 -7.52 5.90 -12.18
C THR A 166 -8.90 5.46 -11.69
N GLY A 167 -9.64 6.36 -11.02
CA GLY A 167 -10.99 6.14 -10.54
C GLY A 167 -11.16 6.40 -9.06
N GLY A 168 -12.40 6.62 -8.65
CA GLY A 168 -12.76 6.94 -7.26
C GLY A 168 -12.20 5.92 -6.27
N GLY A 169 -11.72 6.40 -5.11
CA GLY A 169 -11.05 5.57 -4.10
C GLY A 169 -9.54 5.41 -4.33
N ALA A 170 -9.05 5.51 -5.57
CA ALA A 170 -7.62 5.48 -5.85
C ALA A 170 -6.92 6.75 -5.36
N ASP A 171 -5.66 6.61 -4.96
CA ASP A 171 -4.84 7.75 -4.49
C ASP A 171 -4.74 8.87 -5.54
N THR A 172 -4.73 8.51 -6.83
CA THR A 172 -4.68 9.46 -7.95
C THR A 172 -5.89 10.37 -8.05
N ASP A 173 -7.01 9.98 -7.47
CA ASP A 173 -8.25 10.75 -7.43
C ASP A 173 -8.48 11.37 -6.05
N VAL A 174 -8.28 10.58 -4.99
CA VAL A 174 -8.51 10.99 -3.60
C VAL A 174 -7.54 12.09 -3.18
N PHE A 175 -6.24 11.97 -3.48
CA PHE A 175 -5.26 12.92 -2.97
C PHE A 175 -5.40 14.33 -3.57
N PRO A 176 -5.59 14.52 -4.89
CA PRO A 176 -5.88 15.86 -5.42
C PRO A 176 -7.13 16.48 -4.80
N GLN A 177 -8.20 15.69 -4.59
CA GLN A 177 -9.44 16.17 -3.99
C GLN A 177 -9.23 16.62 -2.54
N ILE A 178 -8.49 15.84 -1.74
CA ILE A 178 -8.12 16.19 -0.36
C ILE A 178 -7.27 17.45 -0.32
N LEU A 179 -6.26 17.57 -1.18
CA LEU A 179 -5.41 18.76 -1.25
C LEU A 179 -6.23 20.00 -1.62
N ASN A 180 -7.15 19.89 -2.59
CA ASN A 180 -8.04 20.98 -2.96
C ASN A 180 -8.92 21.42 -1.78
N SER A 181 -9.59 20.46 -1.15
CA SER A 181 -10.60 20.78 -0.13
C SER A 181 -9.99 21.16 1.22
N VAL A 182 -8.88 20.53 1.61
CA VAL A 182 -8.26 20.75 2.93
C VAL A 182 -7.24 21.88 2.89
N LEU A 183 -6.44 21.96 1.82
CA LEU A 183 -5.37 22.96 1.70
C LEU A 183 -5.69 24.11 0.74
N GLY A 184 -6.73 23.98 -0.10
CA GLY A 184 -7.15 25.02 -1.03
C GLY A 184 -6.38 25.05 -2.35
N THR A 185 -5.79 23.93 -2.77
CA THR A 185 -5.14 23.81 -4.10
C THR A 185 -6.19 23.78 -5.24
N LYS A 186 -5.73 23.89 -6.50
CA LYS A 186 -6.60 24.02 -7.68
C LYS A 186 -6.32 22.93 -8.71
N MET A 187 -6.29 21.66 -8.28
CA MET A 187 -6.11 20.55 -9.20
C MET A 187 -7.43 20.09 -9.81
N LYS A 188 -7.40 19.70 -11.10
CA LYS A 188 -8.54 19.12 -11.82
C LYS A 188 -8.19 17.68 -12.20
N VAL A 189 -8.92 16.71 -11.65
CA VAL A 189 -8.72 15.30 -11.96
C VAL A 189 -9.41 14.94 -13.30
N ILE A 190 -8.66 14.33 -14.20
CA ILE A 190 -9.16 13.67 -15.41
C ILE A 190 -9.12 12.18 -15.13
N ALA A 191 -10.25 11.61 -14.72
CA ALA A 191 -10.36 10.21 -14.31
C ALA A 191 -10.59 9.26 -15.50
N GLY A 192 -10.41 7.94 -15.23
CA GLY A 192 -10.74 6.87 -16.19
C GLY A 192 -9.53 6.17 -16.79
N TYR A 193 -8.32 6.54 -16.43
CA TYR A 193 -7.12 5.79 -16.84
C TYR A 193 -7.08 4.41 -16.17
N PRO A 194 -6.78 3.31 -16.91
CA PRO A 194 -6.77 1.95 -16.34
C PRO A 194 -5.71 1.72 -15.26
N GLY A 195 -4.61 2.48 -15.31
CA GLY A 195 -3.52 2.39 -14.35
C GLY A 195 -2.57 3.58 -14.39
N GLY A 196 -1.59 3.56 -13.49
CA GLY A 196 -0.67 4.68 -13.36
C GLY A 196 0.25 4.90 -14.55
N ASN A 197 0.66 3.84 -15.25
CA ASN A 197 1.44 3.95 -16.47
C ASN A 197 0.64 4.63 -17.60
N ASP A 198 -0.68 4.43 -17.67
CA ASP A 198 -1.55 5.11 -18.66
C ASP A 198 -1.60 6.62 -18.36
N VAL A 199 -1.60 7.02 -17.08
CA VAL A 199 -1.46 8.44 -16.69
C VAL A 199 -0.10 8.99 -17.09
N ASN A 200 0.98 8.22 -16.95
CA ASN A 200 2.32 8.64 -17.35
C ASN A 200 2.39 8.90 -18.86
N LEU A 201 1.81 8.01 -19.70
CA LEU A 201 1.68 8.22 -21.13
C LEU A 201 0.85 9.46 -21.47
N ALA A 202 -0.21 9.73 -20.71
CA ALA A 202 -1.02 10.94 -20.88
C ALA A 202 -0.22 12.22 -20.54
N MET A 203 0.68 12.18 -19.55
CA MET A 203 1.59 13.29 -19.26
C MET A 203 2.57 13.53 -20.43
N GLU A 204 3.17 12.47 -20.98
CA GLU A 204 4.07 12.57 -22.14
C GLU A 204 3.39 13.16 -23.37
N ARG A 205 2.09 12.86 -23.56
CA ARG A 205 1.27 13.36 -24.67
C ARG A 205 0.69 14.75 -24.43
N GLY A 206 0.87 15.29 -23.22
CA GLY A 206 0.31 16.60 -22.83
C GLY A 206 -1.21 16.59 -22.58
N GLU A 207 -1.83 15.41 -22.41
CA GLU A 207 -3.26 15.27 -22.09
C GLU A 207 -3.54 15.73 -20.66
N VAL A 208 -2.59 15.50 -19.72
CA VAL A 208 -2.60 15.99 -18.36
C VAL A 208 -1.24 16.60 -17.98
N GLN A 209 -1.27 17.55 -17.04
CA GLN A 209 -0.08 18.30 -16.64
C GLN A 209 0.69 17.63 -15.50
N GLY A 210 0.13 16.62 -14.86
CA GLY A 210 0.79 15.96 -13.75
C GLY A 210 0.06 14.73 -13.25
N ARG A 211 0.62 14.15 -12.21
CA ARG A 211 0.08 13.00 -11.50
C ARG A 211 0.24 13.19 -10.00
N CYS A 212 -0.84 13.00 -9.26
CA CYS A 212 -0.82 13.01 -7.80
C CYS A 212 -1.12 11.61 -7.28
N GLY A 213 -0.61 11.24 -6.10
CA GLY A 213 -0.77 9.87 -5.59
C GLY A 213 0.09 8.83 -6.30
N TRP A 214 1.22 9.25 -6.87
CA TRP A 214 2.19 8.34 -7.46
C TRP A 214 3.17 7.86 -6.39
N SER A 215 3.21 6.56 -6.15
CA SER A 215 4.13 5.94 -5.20
C SER A 215 5.57 6.24 -5.58
N TRP A 216 6.40 6.69 -4.63
CA TRP A 216 7.80 6.97 -4.88
C TRP A 216 8.56 5.72 -5.33
N SER A 217 8.29 4.57 -4.70
CA SER A 217 8.82 3.29 -5.14
C SER A 217 8.52 2.98 -6.62
N SER A 218 7.36 3.40 -7.13
CA SER A 218 7.02 3.24 -8.56
C SER A 218 7.73 4.26 -9.44
N VAL A 219 7.98 5.48 -8.97
CA VAL A 219 8.81 6.46 -9.71
C VAL A 219 10.19 5.89 -9.93
N LEU A 220 10.80 5.34 -8.88
CA LEU A 220 12.14 4.76 -8.93
C LEU A 220 12.21 3.52 -9.82
N SER A 221 11.23 2.62 -9.73
CA SER A 221 11.25 1.35 -10.46
C SER A 221 10.86 1.46 -11.93
N THR A 222 10.09 2.51 -12.32
CA THR A 222 9.55 2.59 -13.68
C THR A 222 9.97 3.84 -14.46
N HIS A 223 10.34 4.94 -13.78
CA HIS A 223 10.61 6.25 -14.42
C HIS A 223 11.72 7.04 -13.71
N LYS A 224 12.73 6.36 -13.18
CA LYS A 224 13.88 7.00 -12.50
C LYS A 224 14.61 8.01 -13.40
N ASP A 225 14.64 7.73 -14.70
CA ASP A 225 15.21 8.60 -15.72
C ASP A 225 14.50 9.97 -15.82
N TRP A 226 13.20 10.04 -15.52
CA TRP A 226 12.45 11.31 -15.56
C TRP A 226 12.92 12.30 -14.50
N ILE A 227 13.41 11.79 -13.36
CA ILE A 227 14.00 12.61 -12.30
C ILE A 227 15.34 13.16 -12.80
N ALA A 228 16.22 12.28 -13.32
CA ALA A 228 17.55 12.66 -13.82
C ALA A 228 17.46 13.64 -14.99
N GLN A 229 16.48 13.47 -15.87
CA GLN A 229 16.21 14.32 -17.03
C GLN A 229 15.35 15.55 -16.70
N LYS A 230 14.97 15.74 -15.43
CA LYS A 230 14.10 16.85 -14.96
C LYS A 230 12.76 16.95 -15.72
N LYS A 231 12.25 15.83 -16.22
CA LYS A 231 10.94 15.77 -16.90
C LYS A 231 9.78 15.99 -15.93
N ILE A 232 9.97 15.68 -14.65
CA ILE A 232 9.00 15.90 -13.59
C ILE A 232 9.60 16.73 -12.46
N VAL A 233 8.73 17.52 -11.83
CA VAL A 233 9.02 18.24 -10.58
C VAL A 233 8.18 17.60 -9.49
N VAL A 234 8.83 17.17 -8.39
CA VAL A 234 8.14 16.62 -7.22
C VAL A 234 7.68 17.79 -6.34
N LEU A 235 6.37 17.94 -6.19
CA LEU A 235 5.75 19.10 -5.54
C LEU A 235 5.53 18.90 -4.02
N VAL A 236 5.15 17.69 -3.62
CA VAL A 236 4.80 17.36 -2.23
C VAL A 236 4.89 15.86 -2.00
N GLN A 237 5.27 15.49 -0.78
CA GLN A 237 5.19 14.12 -0.27
C GLN A 237 3.85 13.89 0.45
N LEU A 238 3.20 12.81 0.12
CA LEU A 238 1.87 12.42 0.59
C LEU A 238 1.98 11.18 1.47
N ALA A 239 2.34 11.39 2.72
CA ALA A 239 2.62 10.34 3.72
C ALA A 239 2.49 10.90 5.14
N LEU A 240 2.74 10.06 6.16
CA LEU A 240 2.82 10.46 7.56
C LEU A 240 4.24 10.89 7.98
N SER A 241 5.25 10.54 7.17
CA SER A 241 6.66 10.92 7.36
C SER A 241 7.34 11.13 6.01
N LYS A 242 8.43 11.90 6.02
CA LYS A 242 9.23 12.14 4.81
C LYS A 242 10.00 10.89 4.37
N HIS A 243 10.15 10.73 3.06
CA HIS A 243 11.07 9.75 2.49
C HIS A 243 12.51 10.29 2.56
N PRO A 244 13.51 9.44 2.89
CA PRO A 244 14.92 9.87 2.96
C PRO A 244 15.46 10.50 1.66
N ASP A 245 15.02 10.02 0.50
CA ASP A 245 15.45 10.54 -0.82
C ASP A 245 14.86 11.92 -1.14
N LEU A 246 13.89 12.40 -0.37
CA LEU A 246 13.13 13.63 -0.64
C LEU A 246 13.21 14.64 0.52
N PRO A 247 14.40 14.94 1.10
CA PRO A 247 14.50 15.77 2.30
C PRO A 247 13.95 17.18 2.11
N ASP A 248 14.09 17.75 0.92
CA ASP A 248 13.70 19.12 0.59
C ASP A 248 12.28 19.26 0.07
N VAL A 249 11.60 18.14 -0.25
CA VAL A 249 10.20 18.17 -0.69
C VAL A 249 9.28 18.31 0.54
N PRO A 250 8.31 19.24 0.53
CA PRO A 250 7.42 19.43 1.66
C PRO A 250 6.56 18.18 1.94
N LEU A 251 6.36 17.89 3.24
CA LEU A 251 5.44 16.84 3.67
C LEU A 251 4.04 17.43 3.83
N VAL A 252 3.04 16.74 3.33
CA VAL A 252 1.66 17.22 3.29
C VAL A 252 1.09 17.58 4.68
N THR A 253 1.46 16.85 5.73
CA THR A 253 1.02 17.13 7.10
C THR A 253 1.57 18.43 7.66
N ASP A 254 2.73 18.89 7.16
CA ASP A 254 3.36 20.14 7.59
C ASP A 254 2.69 21.37 6.95
N LEU A 255 1.95 21.17 5.86
CA LEU A 255 1.19 22.20 5.16
C LEU A 255 -0.16 22.51 5.84
N ALA A 256 -0.57 21.71 6.83
CA ALA A 256 -1.82 21.90 7.57
C ALA A 256 -1.75 23.16 8.48
N LYS A 257 -2.68 24.08 8.30
CA LYS A 257 -2.78 25.33 9.08
C LYS A 257 -3.59 25.16 10.37
N THR A 258 -4.49 24.17 10.44
CA THR A 258 -5.33 23.89 11.59
C THR A 258 -5.18 22.47 12.09
N ASN A 259 -5.59 22.21 13.35
CA ASN A 259 -5.59 20.86 13.90
C ASN A 259 -6.58 19.94 13.17
N GLU A 260 -7.73 20.47 12.74
CA GLU A 260 -8.71 19.71 11.96
C GLU A 260 -8.13 19.26 10.62
N GLN A 261 -7.49 20.15 9.87
CA GLN A 261 -6.78 19.79 8.63
C GLN A 261 -5.77 18.68 8.87
N ARG A 262 -4.97 18.78 9.94
CA ARG A 262 -3.98 17.77 10.28
C ARG A 262 -4.60 16.41 10.60
N GLN A 263 -5.73 16.37 11.30
CA GLN A 263 -6.45 15.14 11.61
C GLN A 263 -7.02 14.47 10.36
N ILE A 264 -7.62 15.23 9.45
CA ILE A 264 -8.13 14.71 8.17
C ILE A 264 -6.98 14.16 7.33
N LEU A 265 -5.87 14.90 7.20
CA LEU A 265 -4.70 14.43 6.45
C LEU A 265 -4.13 13.15 7.06
N LYS A 266 -3.99 13.07 8.39
CA LYS A 266 -3.52 11.85 9.05
C LYS A 266 -4.42 10.64 8.77
N LEU A 267 -5.74 10.83 8.82
CA LEU A 267 -6.70 9.76 8.49
C LEU A 267 -6.52 9.27 7.05
N ILE A 268 -6.46 10.19 6.10
CA ILE A 268 -6.32 9.83 4.67
C ILE A 268 -4.99 9.17 4.39
N PHE A 269 -3.90 9.67 4.95
CA PHE A 269 -2.56 9.14 4.69
C PHE A 269 -2.17 7.93 5.56
N ALA A 270 -3.04 7.49 6.50
CA ALA A 270 -2.86 6.22 7.21
C ALA A 270 -2.76 5.01 6.25
N ARG A 271 -3.41 5.09 5.09
CA ARG A 271 -3.33 4.07 4.03
C ARG A 271 -1.91 3.81 3.51
N GLN A 272 -0.99 4.76 3.69
CA GLN A 272 0.39 4.64 3.24
C GLN A 272 1.18 3.55 4.02
N VAL A 273 0.73 3.18 5.22
CA VAL A 273 1.32 2.08 5.98
C VAL A 273 1.20 0.74 5.25
N MET A 274 0.16 0.55 4.43
CA MET A 274 0.01 -0.64 3.58
C MET A 274 0.22 -0.29 2.10
N GLY A 275 1.44 0.07 1.73
CA GLY A 275 1.78 0.62 0.42
C GLY A 275 1.47 -0.30 -0.76
N ARG A 276 1.65 -1.62 -0.59
CA ARG A 276 1.42 -2.67 -1.60
C ARG A 276 0.71 -3.85 -0.96
N PRO A 277 -0.60 -3.75 -0.64
CA PRO A 277 -1.32 -4.78 0.08
C PRO A 277 -1.65 -5.98 -0.80
N TYR A 278 -1.57 -7.17 -0.19
CA TYR A 278 -2.02 -8.45 -0.75
C TYR A 278 -3.05 -9.07 0.16
N LEU A 279 -4.09 -9.64 -0.43
CA LEU A 279 -5.23 -10.17 0.29
C LEU A 279 -5.85 -11.36 -0.47
N ALA A 280 -6.60 -12.17 0.27
CA ALA A 280 -7.46 -13.21 -0.29
C ALA A 280 -8.93 -12.91 0.07
N PRO A 281 -9.91 -13.57 -0.58
CA PRO A 281 -11.32 -13.45 -0.26
C PRO A 281 -11.62 -13.70 1.22
N PRO A 282 -12.74 -13.18 1.74
CA PRO A 282 -13.20 -13.55 3.08
C PRO A 282 -13.64 -15.01 3.13
N GLY A 283 -13.33 -15.69 4.24
CA GLY A 283 -13.78 -17.08 4.47
C GLY A 283 -12.89 -18.15 3.84
N VAL A 284 -11.68 -17.80 3.43
CA VAL A 284 -10.64 -18.80 3.13
C VAL A 284 -10.40 -19.66 4.38
N PRO A 285 -10.32 -21.02 4.28
CA PRO A 285 -10.01 -21.90 5.41
C PRO A 285 -8.74 -21.44 6.14
N LYS A 286 -8.80 -21.46 7.47
CA LYS A 286 -7.77 -20.89 8.32
C LYS A 286 -6.36 -21.43 8.04
N ASP A 287 -6.24 -22.72 7.83
CA ASP A 287 -5.00 -23.41 7.50
C ASP A 287 -4.35 -22.87 6.22
N ARG A 288 -5.18 -22.64 5.18
CA ARG A 288 -4.74 -22.09 3.90
C ARG A 288 -4.43 -20.58 4.00
N ALA A 289 -5.24 -19.84 4.75
CA ALA A 289 -4.99 -18.43 5.00
C ALA A 289 -3.65 -18.21 5.72
N ASP A 290 -3.37 -18.99 6.76
CA ASP A 290 -2.12 -18.94 7.51
C ASP A 290 -0.94 -19.38 6.65
N THR A 291 -1.11 -20.41 5.82
CA THR A 291 -0.11 -20.85 4.84
C THR A 291 0.24 -19.75 3.84
N LEU A 292 -0.76 -19.07 3.28
CA LEU A 292 -0.53 -17.98 2.33
C LEU A 292 0.13 -16.76 2.99
N ARG A 293 -0.24 -16.42 4.24
CA ARG A 293 0.42 -15.36 5.02
C ARG A 293 1.89 -15.68 5.25
N GLN A 294 2.18 -16.91 5.70
CA GLN A 294 3.55 -17.32 5.95
C GLN A 294 4.37 -17.32 4.66
N ALA A 295 3.84 -17.89 3.58
CA ALA A 295 4.50 -17.90 2.28
C ALA A 295 4.78 -16.48 1.75
N PHE A 296 3.87 -15.53 1.98
CA PHE A 296 4.09 -14.13 1.64
C PHE A 296 5.28 -13.55 2.44
N LEU A 297 5.31 -13.76 3.75
CA LEU A 297 6.41 -13.27 4.61
C LEU A 297 7.74 -13.94 4.28
N ASP A 298 7.75 -15.24 4.01
CA ASP A 298 8.95 -15.97 3.59
C ASP A 298 9.48 -15.46 2.24
N THR A 299 8.57 -15.11 1.31
CA THR A 299 8.94 -14.48 0.05
C THR A 299 9.62 -13.11 0.30
N MET A 300 9.12 -12.30 1.23
CA MET A 300 9.72 -11.00 1.56
C MET A 300 11.12 -11.11 2.19
N GLN A 301 11.53 -12.28 2.65
CA GLN A 301 12.84 -12.57 3.23
C GLN A 301 13.74 -13.41 2.32
N ASP A 302 13.24 -13.83 1.18
CA ASP A 302 13.96 -14.64 0.21
C ASP A 302 15.09 -13.86 -0.44
N LYS A 303 16.31 -14.37 -0.37
CA LYS A 303 17.49 -13.67 -0.87
C LYS A 303 17.47 -13.44 -2.39
N GLU A 304 16.93 -14.40 -3.15
CA GLU A 304 16.83 -14.28 -4.61
C GLU A 304 15.75 -13.26 -4.98
N PHE A 305 14.62 -13.27 -4.27
CA PHE A 305 13.59 -12.24 -4.41
C PHE A 305 14.13 -10.84 -4.08
N LEU A 306 14.83 -10.69 -2.95
CA LEU A 306 15.39 -9.40 -2.54
C LEU A 306 16.43 -8.88 -3.54
N ALA A 307 17.28 -9.75 -4.11
CA ALA A 307 18.25 -9.38 -5.14
C ALA A 307 17.55 -8.91 -6.44
N GLU A 308 16.46 -9.59 -6.84
CA GLU A 308 15.68 -9.17 -8.00
C GLU A 308 14.91 -7.88 -7.74
N ALA A 309 14.34 -7.72 -6.54
CA ALA A 309 13.66 -6.51 -6.12
C ALA A 309 14.61 -5.29 -6.13
N ASP A 310 15.84 -5.46 -5.62
CA ASP A 310 16.87 -4.41 -5.65
C ASP A 310 17.23 -4.02 -7.11
N THR A 311 17.44 -5.01 -7.97
CA THR A 311 17.70 -4.79 -9.40
C THR A 311 16.54 -4.03 -10.07
N ALA A 312 15.30 -4.35 -9.71
CA ALA A 312 14.10 -3.68 -10.22
C ALA A 312 13.77 -2.38 -9.47
N GLN A 313 14.60 -1.95 -8.52
CA GLN A 313 14.39 -0.77 -7.66
C GLN A 313 13.04 -0.81 -6.93
N LEU A 314 12.65 -1.99 -6.45
CA LEU A 314 11.46 -2.17 -5.62
C LEU A 314 11.84 -2.07 -4.15
N GLU A 315 11.23 -1.16 -3.45
CA GLU A 315 11.42 -1.02 -2.00
C GLU A 315 10.66 -2.14 -1.27
N ILE A 316 11.38 -2.93 -0.47
CA ILE A 316 10.80 -4.05 0.30
C ILE A 316 10.93 -3.73 1.80
N LYS A 317 9.80 -3.44 2.42
CA LYS A 317 9.64 -3.14 3.85
C LYS A 317 8.30 -3.73 4.32
N PRO A 318 8.23 -5.03 4.51
CA PRO A 318 6.97 -5.74 4.64
C PRO A 318 6.20 -5.37 5.91
N VAL A 319 4.87 -5.28 5.75
CA VAL A 319 3.90 -5.18 6.85
C VAL A 319 3.10 -6.48 6.88
N THR A 320 2.92 -7.06 8.07
CA THR A 320 2.23 -8.35 8.20
C THR A 320 0.72 -8.23 7.97
N GLY A 321 0.07 -9.34 7.57
CA GLY A 321 -1.39 -9.39 7.44
C GLY A 321 -2.13 -8.98 8.72
N PRO A 322 -1.77 -9.50 9.90
CA PRO A 322 -2.34 -9.07 11.18
C PRO A 322 -2.18 -7.58 11.48
N ASP A 323 -1.05 -6.96 11.10
CA ASP A 323 -0.84 -5.52 11.29
C ASP A 323 -1.75 -4.70 10.36
N ILE A 324 -1.98 -5.17 9.12
CA ILE A 324 -2.96 -4.54 8.22
C ILE A 324 -4.38 -4.69 8.77
N GLU A 325 -4.75 -5.86 9.28
CA GLU A 325 -6.05 -6.07 9.91
C GLU A 325 -6.26 -5.15 11.12
N LYS A 326 -5.21 -4.94 11.91
CA LYS A 326 -5.22 -3.98 13.02
C LYS A 326 -5.41 -2.55 12.50
N LEU A 327 -4.62 -2.13 11.51
CA LEU A 327 -4.73 -0.80 10.88
C LEU A 327 -6.15 -0.55 10.36
N VAL A 328 -6.71 -1.50 9.61
CA VAL A 328 -8.07 -1.39 9.08
C VAL A 328 -9.08 -1.22 10.21
N ARG A 329 -9.01 -2.03 11.27
CA ARG A 329 -9.90 -1.90 12.43
C ARG A 329 -9.77 -0.55 13.14
N GLU A 330 -8.54 -0.07 13.34
CA GLU A 330 -8.28 1.24 13.98
C GLU A 330 -8.84 2.39 13.15
N VAL A 331 -8.66 2.36 11.83
CA VAL A 331 -9.21 3.37 10.92
C VAL A 331 -10.73 3.38 10.96
N TYR A 332 -11.39 2.21 11.01
CA TYR A 332 -12.85 2.11 11.13
C TYR A 332 -13.39 2.55 12.50
N GLN A 333 -12.52 2.71 13.50
CA GLN A 333 -12.85 3.29 14.81
C GLN A 333 -12.64 4.81 14.86
N THR A 334 -12.27 5.44 13.75
CA THR A 334 -12.13 6.92 13.67
C THR A 334 -13.43 7.59 14.14
N PRO A 335 -13.35 8.65 14.96
CA PRO A 335 -14.53 9.41 15.38
C PRO A 335 -15.42 9.79 14.19
N ALA A 336 -16.75 9.58 14.35
CA ALA A 336 -17.70 9.71 13.27
C ALA A 336 -17.72 11.10 12.63
N ASP A 337 -17.44 12.16 13.39
CA ASP A 337 -17.35 13.54 12.90
C ASP A 337 -16.13 13.74 11.98
N ILE A 338 -14.97 13.16 12.31
CA ILE A 338 -13.77 13.21 11.46
C ILE A 338 -13.96 12.39 10.20
N ALA A 339 -14.52 11.17 10.33
CA ALA A 339 -14.84 10.31 9.19
C ALA A 339 -15.84 10.99 8.25
N ALA A 340 -16.90 11.63 8.79
CA ALA A 340 -17.88 12.36 8.02
C ALA A 340 -17.29 13.58 7.28
N LYS A 341 -16.38 14.32 7.93
CA LYS A 341 -15.66 15.45 7.29
C LYS A 341 -14.78 14.96 6.15
N ALA A 342 -14.02 13.88 6.36
CA ALA A 342 -13.20 13.29 5.30
C ALA A 342 -14.07 12.77 4.14
N ALA A 343 -15.19 12.11 4.43
CA ALA A 343 -16.14 11.66 3.42
C ALA A 343 -16.80 12.82 2.64
N ALA A 344 -17.15 13.92 3.31
CA ALA A 344 -17.74 15.10 2.66
C ALA A 344 -16.76 15.79 1.70
N VAL A 345 -15.47 15.75 2.03
CA VAL A 345 -14.40 16.29 1.17
C VAL A 345 -14.28 15.48 -0.12
N LEU A 346 -14.46 14.16 -0.04
CA LEU A 346 -14.30 13.24 -1.19
C LEU A 346 -15.58 13.11 -2.03
N ASN A 347 -16.73 13.44 -1.44
CA ASN A 347 -18.05 13.34 -2.09
C ASN A 347 -18.77 14.68 -1.97
N PRO A 348 -18.27 15.75 -2.61
CA PRO A 348 -18.96 17.05 -2.58
C PRO A 348 -20.36 16.88 -3.20
N LYS A 349 -21.36 17.50 -2.53
CA LYS A 349 -22.77 17.48 -2.99
C LYS A 349 -22.95 18.25 -4.28
#